data_9ba6d148bc21735af0265659af8c70a9
#
_entry.id   9ba6d148bc21735af0265659af8c70a9
#
_cell.length_a   1.000
_cell.length_b   1.000
_cell.length_c   1.000
_cell.angle_alpha   90.00
_cell.angle_beta   90.00
_cell.angle_gamma   90.00
#
_symmetry.space_group_name_H-M   'P 1'
#
loop_
_entity.id
_entity.type
_entity.pdbx_description
1 polymer ?
#
loop_
_entity_poly.entity_id
_entity_poly.type
_entity_poly.pdbx_seq_one_letter_code
_entity_poly.pdbx_strand_id
1 'polypeptide(L)'
;QFARRVFNKFVMAIEEGFDENQPFFEQYRKMWWNIWHFLQENPTVLSNMNQYKSLLEFIETCKEMEHSCWDQFCLNGQAANVLANLEPRILFLLSLDTAIVLASDNKFLGIAVTDVVLESVIERSWRAIQK
;
A
#
# COMPACT_ATOMS: atom_id res chain seq x y z
N GLN A 1 17.96 10.78 -7.78
CA GLN A 1 18.03 10.86 -6.36
C GLN A 1 17.60 9.58 -5.68
N PHE A 2 18.26 9.19 -4.60
CA PHE A 2 18.08 7.87 -4.02
C PHE A 2 16.64 7.63 -3.51
N ALA A 3 16.11 8.55 -2.72
CA ALA A 3 14.77 8.40 -2.15
C ALA A 3 13.69 8.33 -3.23
N ARG A 4 13.82 9.14 -4.28
CA ARG A 4 12.86 9.14 -5.40
C ARG A 4 12.93 7.82 -6.18
N ARG A 5 14.13 7.29 -6.41
CA ARG A 5 14.29 6.00 -7.11
C ARG A 5 13.67 4.85 -6.32
N VAL A 6 13.91 4.82 -5.02
CA VAL A 6 13.33 3.81 -4.14
C VAL A 6 11.80 3.90 -4.17
N PHE A 7 11.29 5.11 -4.09
CA PHE A 7 9.86 5.34 -4.08
C PHE A 7 9.20 4.92 -5.39
N ASN A 8 9.86 5.22 -6.53
CA ASN A 8 9.37 4.79 -7.83
C ASN A 8 9.30 3.27 -7.95
N LYS A 9 10.31 2.56 -7.43
CA LYS A 9 10.31 1.10 -7.40
C LYS A 9 9.17 0.56 -6.56
N PHE A 10 8.89 1.21 -5.43
CA PHE A 10 7.79 0.84 -4.55
C PHE A 10 6.44 0.98 -5.27
N VAL A 11 6.24 2.09 -5.96
CA VAL A 11 5.01 2.33 -6.73
C VAL A 11 4.86 1.30 -7.83
N MET A 12 5.93 1.02 -8.57
CA MET A 12 5.90 0.02 -9.63
C MET A 12 5.56 -1.36 -9.10
N ALA A 13 6.04 -1.68 -7.89
CA ALA A 13 5.71 -2.96 -7.26
C ALA A 13 4.22 -3.04 -6.91
N ILE A 14 3.64 -1.96 -6.40
CA ILE A 14 2.20 -1.91 -6.09
C ILE A 14 1.37 -2.16 -7.35
N GLU A 15 1.80 -1.60 -8.47
CA GLU A 15 1.06 -1.66 -9.73
C GLU A 15 1.21 -2.99 -10.47
N GLU A 16 2.14 -3.84 -10.06
CA GLU A 16 2.40 -5.10 -10.76
C GLU A 16 1.15 -5.98 -10.81
N GLY A 17 0.76 -6.34 -12.03
CA GLY A 17 -0.40 -7.20 -12.25
C GLY A 17 -1.74 -6.56 -11.93
N PHE A 18 -1.80 -5.23 -11.80
CA PHE A 18 -3.05 -4.54 -11.54
C PHE A 18 -4.03 -4.72 -12.71
N ASP A 19 -5.25 -5.15 -12.41
CA ASP A 19 -6.28 -5.42 -13.40
C ASP A 19 -7.63 -4.84 -12.92
N GLU A 20 -8.07 -3.77 -13.57
CA GLU A 20 -9.33 -3.09 -13.25
C GLU A 20 -10.56 -3.96 -13.48
N ASN A 21 -10.43 -5.06 -14.23
CA ASN A 21 -11.55 -5.96 -14.51
C ASN A 21 -11.80 -6.96 -13.40
N GLN A 22 -10.90 -7.06 -12.42
CA GLN A 22 -11.10 -7.93 -11.27
C GLN A 22 -12.03 -7.28 -10.25
N PRO A 23 -12.72 -8.06 -9.39
CA PRO A 23 -13.48 -7.49 -8.27
C PRO A 23 -12.61 -6.57 -7.43
N PHE A 24 -13.20 -5.54 -6.83
CA PHE A 24 -12.44 -4.55 -6.06
C PHE A 24 -11.62 -5.19 -4.93
N PHE A 25 -12.17 -6.17 -4.23
CA PHE A 25 -11.40 -6.83 -3.19
C PHE A 25 -10.17 -7.53 -3.75
N GLU A 26 -10.27 -8.17 -4.92
CA GLU A 26 -9.13 -8.86 -5.54
C GLU A 26 -8.07 -7.86 -6.00
N GLN A 27 -8.48 -6.69 -6.51
CA GLN A 27 -7.55 -5.62 -6.84
C GLN A 27 -6.80 -5.16 -5.58
N TYR A 28 -7.53 -4.93 -4.49
CA TYR A 28 -6.96 -4.51 -3.21
C TYR A 28 -5.99 -5.58 -2.68
N ARG A 29 -6.42 -6.82 -2.65
CA ARG A 29 -5.62 -7.94 -2.16
C ARG A 29 -4.29 -8.07 -2.90
N LYS A 30 -4.32 -7.93 -4.23
CA LYS A 30 -3.12 -7.98 -5.06
C LYS A 30 -2.15 -6.87 -4.72
N MET A 31 -2.64 -5.64 -4.59
CA MET A 31 -1.80 -4.50 -4.22
C MET A 31 -1.17 -4.69 -2.83
N TRP A 32 -1.94 -5.20 -1.88
CA TRP A 32 -1.47 -5.45 -0.53
C TRP A 32 -0.32 -6.47 -0.51
N TRP A 33 -0.51 -7.61 -1.19
CA TRP A 33 0.53 -8.63 -1.31
C TRP A 33 1.76 -8.12 -2.04
N ASN A 34 1.58 -7.30 -3.06
CA ASN A 34 2.69 -6.68 -3.78
C ASN A 34 3.56 -5.85 -2.84
N ILE A 35 2.95 -5.06 -1.97
CA ILE A 35 3.68 -4.26 -0.97
C ILE A 35 4.45 -5.18 -0.02
N TRP A 36 3.77 -6.18 0.53
CA TRP A 36 4.38 -7.12 1.46
C TRP A 36 5.62 -7.78 0.86
N HIS A 37 5.48 -8.35 -0.33
CA HIS A 37 6.59 -9.04 -1.01
C HIS A 37 7.73 -8.08 -1.33
N PHE A 38 7.42 -6.88 -1.81
CA PHE A 38 8.45 -5.88 -2.10
C PHE A 38 9.29 -5.57 -0.86
N LEU A 39 8.64 -5.39 0.28
CA LEU A 39 9.34 -5.07 1.52
C LEU A 39 10.14 -6.26 2.07
N GLN A 40 9.67 -7.47 1.86
CA GLN A 40 10.43 -8.67 2.24
C GLN A 40 11.69 -8.82 1.39
N GLU A 41 11.61 -8.49 0.11
CA GLU A 41 12.74 -8.58 -0.82
C GLU A 41 13.70 -7.38 -0.70
N ASN A 42 13.27 -6.29 -0.09
CA ASN A 42 14.04 -5.04 0.01
C ASN A 42 14.11 -4.56 1.46
N PRO A 43 14.78 -5.31 2.36
CA PRO A 43 14.80 -4.96 3.80
C PRO A 43 15.43 -3.61 4.09
N THR A 44 16.35 -3.12 3.26
CA THR A 44 16.95 -1.80 3.43
C THR A 44 15.92 -0.70 3.24
N VAL A 45 15.00 -0.89 2.28
CA VAL A 45 13.90 0.06 2.07
C VAL A 45 13.04 0.14 3.32
N LEU A 46 12.68 -1.01 3.88
CA LEU A 46 11.87 -1.08 5.09
C LEU A 46 12.56 -0.37 6.26
N SER A 47 13.86 -0.61 6.45
CA SER A 47 14.64 0.01 7.52
C SER A 47 14.63 1.54 7.46
N ASN A 48 14.58 2.11 6.25
CA ASN A 48 14.68 3.54 6.04
C ASN A 48 13.34 4.21 5.75
N MET A 49 12.24 3.47 5.78
CA MET A 49 10.94 3.98 5.38
C MET A 49 10.52 5.21 6.19
N ASN A 50 10.73 5.20 7.50
CA ASN A 50 10.38 6.33 8.36
C ASN A 50 11.20 7.58 8.04
N GLN A 51 12.48 7.40 7.68
CA GLN A 51 13.32 8.51 7.26
C GLN A 51 12.83 9.10 5.94
N TYR A 52 12.44 8.24 5.01
CA TYR A 52 11.90 8.69 3.72
C TYR A 52 10.62 9.49 3.91
N LYS A 53 9.76 9.06 4.83
CA LYS A 53 8.49 9.75 5.10
C LYS A 53 8.68 11.16 5.64
N SER A 54 9.80 11.46 6.28
CA SER A 54 10.08 12.78 6.84
C SER A 54 10.76 13.74 5.86
N LEU A 55 11.17 13.25 4.68
CA LEU A 55 11.84 14.07 3.69
C LEU A 55 10.84 14.87 2.86
N LEU A 56 11.19 16.13 2.58
CA LEU A 56 10.39 16.98 1.69
C LEU A 56 10.19 16.32 0.33
N GLU A 57 11.21 15.63 -0.16
CA GLU A 57 11.17 14.89 -1.43
C GLU A 57 10.10 13.83 -1.46
N PHE A 58 9.87 13.17 -0.32
CA PHE A 58 8.81 12.18 -0.20
C PHE A 58 7.44 12.84 -0.41
N ILE A 59 7.23 14.00 0.21
CA ILE A 59 5.99 14.76 0.08
C ILE A 59 5.76 15.14 -1.37
N GLU A 60 6.80 15.64 -2.05
CA GLU A 60 6.72 16.02 -3.47
C GLU A 60 6.42 14.81 -4.36
N THR A 61 7.08 13.67 -4.07
CA THR A 61 6.85 12.44 -4.84
C THR A 61 5.42 11.93 -4.66
N CYS A 62 4.86 12.03 -3.45
CA CYS A 62 3.47 11.66 -3.21
C CYS A 62 2.51 12.49 -4.04
N LYS A 63 2.80 13.79 -4.22
CA LYS A 63 2.00 14.67 -5.08
C LYS A 63 2.09 14.27 -6.54
N GLU A 64 3.25 13.82 -6.99
CA GLU A 64 3.46 13.37 -8.37
C GLU A 64 2.71 12.08 -8.68
N MET A 65 2.24 11.37 -7.65
CA MET A 65 1.54 10.10 -7.79
C MET A 65 0.02 10.23 -7.88
N GLU A 66 -0.49 11.42 -8.17
CA GLU A 66 -1.93 11.67 -8.27
C GLU A 66 -2.64 10.81 -9.32
N HIS A 67 -1.89 10.14 -10.21
CA HIS A 67 -2.45 9.28 -11.25
C HIS A 67 -1.98 7.83 -11.11
N SER A 68 -1.62 7.42 -9.88
CA SER A 68 -1.20 6.05 -9.62
C SER A 68 -2.38 5.07 -9.72
N CYS A 69 -2.09 3.78 -9.77
CA CYS A 69 -3.13 2.77 -9.78
C CYS A 69 -3.98 2.82 -8.51
N TRP A 70 -3.40 3.24 -7.37
CA TRP A 70 -4.16 3.40 -6.14
C TRP A 70 -5.20 4.51 -6.27
N ASP A 71 -4.82 5.66 -6.81
CA ASP A 71 -5.77 6.75 -7.05
C ASP A 71 -6.90 6.29 -7.96
N GLN A 72 -6.57 5.61 -9.05
CA GLN A 72 -7.57 5.08 -9.98
C GLN A 72 -8.47 4.07 -9.30
N PHE A 73 -7.92 3.18 -8.49
CA PHE A 73 -8.69 2.21 -7.70
C PHE A 73 -9.69 2.92 -6.77
N CYS A 74 -9.23 3.95 -6.07
CA CYS A 74 -10.07 4.71 -5.15
C CYS A 74 -11.22 5.41 -5.90
N LEU A 75 -10.89 6.07 -7.01
CA LEU A 75 -11.91 6.76 -7.82
C LEU A 75 -12.94 5.77 -8.37
N ASN A 76 -12.49 4.65 -8.90
CA ASN A 76 -13.38 3.62 -9.44
C ASN A 76 -14.28 3.03 -8.33
N GLY A 77 -13.71 2.76 -7.17
CA GLY A 77 -14.46 2.21 -6.05
C GLY A 77 -15.47 3.18 -5.48
N GLN A 78 -15.13 4.46 -5.44
CA GLN A 78 -16.06 5.50 -5.00
C GLN A 78 -17.19 5.69 -6.00
N ALA A 79 -16.87 5.69 -7.29
CA ALA A 79 -17.89 5.80 -8.34
C ALA A 79 -18.85 4.60 -8.32
N ALA A 80 -18.37 3.41 -7.96
CA ALA A 80 -19.16 2.20 -7.85
C ALA A 80 -19.88 2.09 -6.49
N ASN A 81 -19.71 3.07 -5.61
CA ASN A 81 -20.32 3.10 -4.28
C ASN A 81 -19.84 1.97 -3.36
N VAL A 82 -18.61 1.50 -3.59
CA VAL A 82 -17.98 0.43 -2.82
C VAL A 82 -17.08 0.99 -1.72
N LEU A 83 -16.35 2.08 -2.02
CA LEU A 83 -15.40 2.68 -1.09
C LEU A 83 -15.96 3.94 -0.44
N ALA A 84 -15.50 4.20 0.78
CA ALA A 84 -15.84 5.42 1.52
C ALA A 84 -15.36 6.67 0.77
N ASN A 85 -16.07 7.78 0.93
CA ASN A 85 -15.74 9.05 0.28
C ASN A 85 -14.65 9.79 1.05
N LEU A 86 -13.47 9.22 1.08
CA LEU A 86 -12.29 9.79 1.70
C LEU A 86 -11.21 9.96 0.63
N GLU A 87 -10.27 10.86 0.90
CA GLU A 87 -9.17 11.07 -0.03
C GLU A 87 -8.33 9.79 -0.16
N PRO A 88 -7.76 9.52 -1.35
CA PRO A 88 -6.93 8.32 -1.56
C PRO A 88 -5.82 8.15 -0.53
N ARG A 89 -5.20 9.24 -0.08
CA ARG A 89 -4.17 9.19 0.96
C ARG A 89 -4.71 8.65 2.26
N ILE A 90 -5.91 9.08 2.67
CA ILE A 90 -6.54 8.62 3.90
C ILE A 90 -6.94 7.15 3.77
N LEU A 91 -7.50 6.78 2.63
CA LEU A 91 -7.84 5.37 2.37
C LEU A 91 -6.59 4.49 2.42
N PHE A 92 -5.46 4.97 1.91
CA PHE A 92 -4.18 4.25 1.97
C PHE A 92 -3.76 4.02 3.42
N LEU A 93 -3.84 5.06 4.25
CA LEU A 93 -3.44 4.97 5.67
C LEU A 93 -4.30 3.96 6.45
N LEU A 94 -5.55 3.79 6.07
CA LEU A 94 -6.46 2.84 6.73
C LEU A 94 -6.28 1.41 6.21
N SER A 95 -5.60 1.22 5.11
CA SER A 95 -5.62 -0.06 4.41
C SER A 95 -4.23 -0.55 4.02
N LEU A 96 -3.69 -0.10 2.90
CA LEU A 96 -2.41 -0.61 2.39
C LEU A 96 -1.25 -0.34 3.36
N ASP A 97 -1.32 0.73 4.15
CA ASP A 97 -0.28 1.05 5.12
C ASP A 97 -0.11 -0.06 6.16
N THR A 98 -1.13 -0.88 6.41
CA THR A 98 -1.02 -2.02 7.32
C THR A 98 0.05 -3.02 6.87
N ALA A 99 0.25 -3.17 5.56
CA ALA A 99 1.31 -4.04 5.03
C ALA A 99 2.69 -3.51 5.42
N ILE A 100 2.88 -2.20 5.37
CA ILE A 100 4.16 -1.56 5.71
C ILE A 100 4.41 -1.67 7.22
N VAL A 101 3.42 -1.34 8.03
CA VAL A 101 3.53 -1.38 9.49
C VAL A 101 3.78 -2.80 9.97
N LEU A 102 3.04 -3.77 9.43
CA LEU A 102 3.18 -5.16 9.83
C LEU A 102 4.53 -5.74 9.41
N ALA A 103 5.01 -5.40 8.21
CA ALA A 103 6.34 -5.82 7.76
C ALA A 103 7.42 -5.27 8.68
N SER A 104 7.29 -4.02 9.11
CA SER A 104 8.21 -3.38 10.05
C SER A 104 8.21 -4.11 11.40
N ASP A 105 7.04 -4.38 11.96
CA ASP A 105 6.92 -5.06 13.25
C ASP A 105 7.43 -6.50 13.17
N ASN A 106 7.18 -7.18 12.06
CA ASN A 106 7.70 -8.53 11.84
C ASN A 106 9.22 -8.54 11.88
N LYS A 107 9.85 -7.55 11.22
CA LYS A 107 11.32 -7.50 11.13
C LYS A 107 11.96 -7.01 12.42
N PHE A 108 11.45 -5.93 13.02
CA PHE A 108 12.13 -5.24 14.11
C PHE A 108 11.66 -5.66 15.49
N LEU A 109 10.42 -6.09 15.64
CA LEU A 109 9.87 -6.56 16.92
C LEU A 109 9.78 -8.08 16.99
N GLY A 110 10.11 -8.79 15.91
CA GLY A 110 10.08 -10.25 15.88
C GLY A 110 8.68 -10.84 15.98
N ILE A 111 7.65 -10.07 15.63
CA ILE A 111 6.28 -10.59 15.64
C ILE A 111 6.12 -11.57 14.50
N ALA A 112 5.83 -12.83 14.83
CA ALA A 112 5.65 -13.88 13.83
C ALA A 112 4.32 -13.68 13.11
N VAL A 113 4.34 -13.77 11.79
CA VAL A 113 3.13 -13.69 10.98
C VAL A 113 3.11 -14.86 10.00
N THR A 114 1.94 -15.46 9.85
CA THR A 114 1.69 -16.52 8.89
C THR A 114 0.83 -15.97 7.77
N ASP A 115 0.72 -16.71 6.66
CA ASP A 115 -0.16 -16.31 5.56
C ASP A 115 -1.61 -16.15 6.02
N VAL A 116 -2.06 -16.98 6.99
CA VAL A 116 -3.40 -16.87 7.54
C VAL A 116 -3.60 -15.52 8.25
N VAL A 117 -2.60 -15.09 9.03
CA VAL A 117 -2.65 -13.79 9.70
C VAL A 117 -2.66 -12.66 8.67
N LEU A 118 -1.80 -12.76 7.64
CA LEU A 118 -1.73 -11.74 6.60
C LEU A 118 -3.05 -11.61 5.84
N GLU A 119 -3.68 -12.73 5.49
CA GLU A 119 -5.00 -12.70 4.84
C GLU A 119 -6.07 -12.08 5.75
N SER A 120 -6.00 -12.34 7.05
CA SER A 120 -6.91 -11.72 8.01
C SER A 120 -6.74 -10.20 8.06
N VAL A 121 -5.49 -9.72 8.03
CA VAL A 121 -5.20 -8.27 8.00
C VAL A 121 -5.73 -7.65 6.71
N ILE A 122 -5.53 -8.34 5.58
CA ILE A 122 -6.04 -7.86 4.28
C ILE A 122 -7.56 -7.68 4.35
N GLU A 123 -8.27 -8.67 4.84
CA GLU A 123 -9.74 -8.62 4.93
C GLU A 123 -10.21 -7.52 5.87
N ARG A 124 -9.59 -7.39 7.04
CA ARG A 124 -9.98 -6.38 8.03
C ARG A 124 -9.69 -4.96 7.55
N SER A 125 -8.54 -4.75 6.93
CA SER A 125 -8.19 -3.44 6.38
C SER A 125 -9.06 -3.08 5.18
N TRP A 126 -9.47 -4.07 4.40
CA TRP A 126 -10.44 -3.87 3.31
C TRP A 126 -11.76 -3.33 3.88
N ARG A 127 -12.25 -3.91 4.97
CA ARG A 127 -13.50 -3.45 5.59
C ARG A 127 -13.39 -2.01 6.09
N ALA A 128 -12.20 -1.59 6.49
CA ALA A 128 -11.99 -0.22 6.99
C ALA A 128 -12.20 0.85 5.93
N ILE A 129 -12.08 0.51 4.65
CA ILE A 129 -12.23 1.47 3.56
C ILE A 129 -13.53 1.29 2.77
N GLN A 130 -14.31 0.27 3.08
CA GLN A 130 -15.63 0.07 2.46
C GLN A 130 -16.60 1.14 2.94
N LYS A 131 -17.53 1.47 2.07
CA LYS A 131 -18.57 2.43 2.37
C LYS A 131 -19.60 1.92 3.39
#